data_65302c37c4bc30fb8599d765cda8e3d6
#
_entry.id   65302c37c4bc30fb8599d765cda8e3d6
#
_cell.length_a   1.000
_cell.length_b   1.000
_cell.length_c   1.000
_cell.angle_alpha   90.00
_cell.angle_beta   90.00
_cell.angle_gamma   90.00
#
_symmetry.space_group_name_H-M   'P 1'
#
loop_
_entity.id
_entity.type
_entity.pdbx_description
1 polymer ?
#
loop_
_entity_poly.entity_id
_entity_poly.type
_entity_poly.pdbx_seq_one_letter_code
_entity_poly.pdbx_strand_id
1 'polypeptide(L)'
;KEYRHDLASNRPFSALSRRQVETLQLLSEGKTNAQIAELRGTTIRAVEGMLTRIFELMSIDPKDGNPRVEAASKYFQLKEQV
;
A
#
# COMPACT_ATOMS: atom_id res chain seq x y z
N LYS A 1 16.51 -13.91 16.44
CA LYS A 1 16.08 -13.72 15.40
C LYS A 1 14.69 -13.95 15.17
N GLU A 2 14.13 -14.73 15.76
CA GLU A 2 12.85 -14.92 15.57
C GLU A 2 11.98 -13.89 15.95
N TYR A 3 12.27 -13.20 17.00
CA TYR A 3 11.42 -12.16 17.37
C TYR A 3 11.30 -11.19 16.25
N ARG A 4 12.29 -11.10 15.44
CA ARG A 4 12.18 -10.21 14.38
C ARG A 4 11.17 -10.70 13.41
N HIS A 5 11.08 -12.00 13.27
CA HIS A 5 10.11 -12.53 12.45
C HIS A 5 8.77 -12.20 12.95
N ASP A 6 8.55 -12.30 14.24
CA ASP A 6 7.28 -11.97 14.77
C ASP A 6 6.93 -10.54 14.55
N LEU A 7 7.88 -9.66 14.67
CA LEU A 7 7.62 -8.29 14.40
C LEU A 7 7.18 -8.09 12.98
N ALA A 8 7.83 -8.78 12.06
CA ALA A 8 7.47 -8.64 10.68
C ALA A 8 6.06 -9.11 10.45
N SER A 9 5.66 -10.19 11.07
CA SER A 9 4.33 -10.71 10.83
C SER A 9 3.28 -9.82 11.46
N ASN A 10 3.65 -9.02 12.45
CA ASN A 10 2.71 -8.11 13.04
C ASN A 10 2.63 -6.79 12.33
N ARG A 11 3.48 -6.56 11.38
CA ARG A 11 3.46 -5.31 10.66
C ARG A 11 2.39 -5.36 9.61
N PRO A 12 1.63 -4.31 9.48
CA PRO A 12 0.60 -4.27 8.46
C PRO A 12 1.18 -4.42 7.07
N PHE A 13 2.45 -4.09 6.87
CA PHE A 13 3.05 -4.23 5.56
C PHE A 13 3.59 -5.63 5.33
N SER A 14 3.52 -6.51 6.32
CA SER A 14 4.09 -7.84 6.14
C SER A 14 3.38 -8.65 5.07
N ALA A 15 2.13 -8.33 4.77
CA ALA A 15 1.38 -9.02 3.74
C ALA A 15 1.65 -8.47 2.35
N LEU A 16 2.35 -7.35 2.25
CA LEU A 16 2.60 -6.69 0.97
C LEU A 16 3.97 -7.04 0.44
N SER A 17 4.07 -7.19 -0.87
CA SER A 17 5.37 -7.37 -1.50
C SER A 17 6.09 -6.02 -1.54
N ARG A 18 7.37 -6.06 -1.85
CA ARG A 18 8.14 -4.84 -1.96
C ARG A 18 7.54 -3.91 -3.01
N ARG A 19 7.13 -4.45 -4.15
CA ARG A 19 6.55 -3.61 -5.20
C ARG A 19 5.23 -3.01 -4.75
N GLN A 20 4.46 -3.74 -3.96
CA GLN A 20 3.20 -3.22 -3.44
C GLN A 20 3.45 -2.09 -2.45
N VAL A 21 4.46 -2.24 -1.60
CA VAL A 21 4.79 -1.18 -0.65
C VAL A 21 5.25 0.08 -1.40
N GLU A 22 6.04 -0.08 -2.45
CA GLU A 22 6.50 1.05 -3.24
C GLU A 22 5.32 1.77 -3.89
N THR A 23 4.35 0.99 -4.39
CA THR A 23 3.16 1.58 -4.99
C THR A 23 2.33 2.30 -3.94
N LEU A 24 2.20 1.71 -2.76
CA LEU A 24 1.49 2.33 -1.67
C LEU A 24 2.16 3.64 -1.25
N GLN A 25 3.47 3.67 -1.26
CA GLN A 25 4.19 4.89 -0.94
C GLN A 25 3.87 6.00 -1.93
N LEU A 26 3.86 5.69 -3.22
CA LEU A 26 3.54 6.69 -4.22
C LEU A 26 2.11 7.19 -4.06
N LEU A 27 1.19 6.29 -3.75
CA LEU A 27 -0.18 6.67 -3.50
C LEU A 27 -0.25 7.61 -2.32
N SER A 28 0.49 7.33 -1.25
CA SER A 28 0.44 8.14 -0.05
C SER A 28 1.09 9.50 -0.24
N GLU A 29 1.91 9.65 -1.28
CA GLU A 29 2.49 10.94 -1.63
C GLU A 29 1.54 11.77 -2.50
N GLY A 30 0.36 11.27 -2.77
CA GLY A 30 -0.62 12.00 -3.55
C GLY A 30 -0.54 11.77 -5.05
N LYS A 31 0.22 10.78 -5.50
CA LYS A 31 0.32 10.53 -6.94
C LYS A 31 -0.97 9.94 -7.48
N THR A 32 -1.32 10.35 -8.68
CA THR A 32 -2.48 9.77 -9.35
C THR A 32 -2.10 8.40 -9.92
N ASN A 33 -3.10 7.63 -10.30
CA ASN A 33 -2.82 6.32 -10.91
C ASN A 33 -2.00 6.48 -12.20
N ALA A 34 -2.26 7.53 -12.96
CA ALA A 34 -1.48 7.77 -14.17
C ALA A 34 -0.02 8.07 -13.84
N GLN A 35 0.22 8.87 -12.80
CA GLN A 35 1.58 9.17 -12.39
C GLN A 35 2.30 7.93 -11.86
N ILE A 36 1.58 7.11 -11.09
CA ILE A 36 2.15 5.88 -10.58
C ILE A 36 2.51 4.95 -11.74
N ALA A 37 1.61 4.84 -12.72
CA ALA A 37 1.86 3.98 -13.87
C ALA A 37 3.12 4.42 -14.60
N GLU A 38 3.27 5.72 -14.78
CA GLU A 38 4.43 6.25 -15.47
C GLU A 38 5.72 5.98 -14.69
N LEU A 39 5.68 6.25 -13.39
CA LEU A 39 6.86 6.05 -12.55
C LEU A 39 7.25 4.57 -12.44
N ARG A 40 6.27 3.68 -12.49
CA ARG A 40 6.55 2.26 -12.36
C ARG A 40 6.74 1.57 -13.71
N GLY A 41 6.56 2.30 -14.81
CA GLY A 41 6.74 1.70 -16.12
C GLY A 41 5.63 0.71 -16.48
N THR A 42 4.40 1.01 -16.11
CA THR A 42 3.30 0.10 -16.36
C THR A 42 2.07 0.90 -16.81
N THR A 43 0.92 0.27 -16.85
CA THR A 43 -0.31 0.92 -17.32
C THR A 43 -1.19 1.32 -16.15
N ILE A 44 -2.09 2.26 -16.40
CA ILE A 44 -3.03 2.70 -15.39
C ILE A 44 -3.87 1.50 -14.92
N ARG A 45 -4.28 0.65 -15.85
CA ARG A 45 -5.09 -0.49 -15.49
C ARG A 45 -4.34 -1.44 -14.56
N ALA A 46 -3.06 -1.64 -14.80
CA ALA A 46 -2.25 -2.48 -13.92
C ALA A 46 -2.15 -1.86 -12.54
N VAL A 47 -2.03 -0.53 -12.46
CA VAL A 47 -1.98 0.15 -11.18
C VAL A 47 -3.30 0.00 -10.44
N GLU A 48 -4.42 0.12 -11.15
CA GLU A 48 -5.73 -0.06 -10.53
C GLU A 48 -5.86 -1.44 -9.91
N GLY A 49 -5.44 -2.48 -10.65
CA GLY A 49 -5.50 -3.83 -10.12
C GLY A 49 -4.59 -4.02 -8.93
N MET A 50 -3.40 -3.41 -8.99
CA MET A 50 -2.45 -3.51 -7.89
C MET A 50 -3.00 -2.83 -6.65
N LEU A 51 -3.61 -1.66 -6.79
CA LEU A 51 -4.16 -0.95 -5.64
C LEU A 51 -5.34 -1.71 -5.03
N THR A 52 -6.17 -2.33 -5.86
CA THR A 52 -7.26 -3.14 -5.35
C THR A 52 -6.72 -4.26 -4.48
N ARG A 53 -5.65 -4.90 -4.94
CA ARG A 53 -5.06 -5.97 -4.17
C ARG A 53 -4.42 -5.46 -2.87
N ILE A 54 -3.76 -4.30 -2.95
CA ILE A 54 -3.16 -3.70 -1.77
C ILE A 54 -4.25 -3.39 -0.73
N PHE A 55 -5.36 -2.82 -1.16
CA PHE A 55 -6.45 -2.52 -0.23
C PHE A 55 -6.97 -3.79 0.42
N GLU A 56 -7.13 -4.86 -0.34
CA GLU A 56 -7.56 -6.13 0.23
C GLU A 56 -6.58 -6.63 1.27
N LEU A 57 -5.30 -6.56 0.96
CA LEU A 57 -4.28 -7.05 1.89
C LEU A 57 -4.18 -6.20 3.15
N MET A 58 -4.59 -4.94 3.06
CA MET A 58 -4.60 -4.05 4.21
C MET A 58 -5.94 -4.05 4.93
N SER A 59 -6.87 -4.89 4.50
CA SER A 59 -8.20 -5.00 5.09
C SER A 59 -8.97 -3.69 5.00
N ILE A 60 -8.83 -3.01 3.87
CA ILE A 60 -9.55 -1.77 3.63
C ILE A 60 -10.73 -2.08 2.73
N ASP A 61 -11.93 -1.75 3.19
CA ASP A 61 -13.14 -2.00 2.42
C ASP A 61 -13.41 -0.78 1.54
N PRO A 62 -13.41 -0.94 0.22
CA PRO A 62 -13.64 0.20 -0.66
C PRO A 62 -15.02 0.81 -0.51
N LYS A 63 -15.94 0.10 0.13
CA LYS A 63 -17.29 0.64 0.35
C LYS A 63 -17.36 1.52 1.57
N ASP A 64 -16.34 1.50 2.43
CA ASP A 64 -16.34 2.26 3.65
C ASP A 64 -15.48 3.49 3.51
N GLY A 65 -16.01 4.53 2.94
CA GLY A 65 -15.27 5.78 2.84
C GLY A 65 -14.34 5.80 1.65
N ASN A 66 -13.17 6.39 1.81
CA ASN A 66 -12.22 6.57 0.72
C ASN A 66 -11.01 5.66 0.96
N PRO A 67 -10.90 4.56 0.21
CA PRO A 67 -9.79 3.63 0.44
C PRO A 67 -8.42 4.24 0.20
N ARG A 68 -8.30 5.19 -0.72
CA ARG A 68 -6.99 5.81 -0.97
C ARG A 68 -6.55 6.62 0.25
N VAL A 69 -7.45 7.36 0.84
CA VAL A 69 -7.14 8.16 2.02
C VAL A 69 -6.83 7.25 3.19
N GLU A 70 -7.60 6.19 3.35
CA GLU A 70 -7.39 5.27 4.45
C GLU A 70 -6.05 4.56 4.30
N ALA A 71 -5.70 4.15 3.10
CA ALA A 71 -4.43 3.48 2.86
C ALA A 71 -3.26 4.42 3.13
N ALA A 72 -3.36 5.66 2.69
CA ALA A 72 -2.31 6.64 2.92
C ALA A 72 -2.14 6.90 4.41
N SER A 73 -3.25 7.03 5.13
CA SER A 73 -3.21 7.27 6.54
C SER A 73 -2.54 6.12 7.28
N LYS A 74 -2.91 4.89 6.94
CA LYS A 74 -2.29 3.73 7.56
C LYS A 74 -0.81 3.65 7.22
N TYR A 75 -0.45 3.98 5.99
CA TYR A 75 0.95 3.95 5.59
C TYR A 75 1.78 4.89 6.47
N PHE A 76 1.31 6.11 6.68
CA PHE A 76 2.04 7.06 7.50
C PHE A 76 2.12 6.63 8.96
N GLN A 77 1.02 6.10 9.50
CA GLN A 77 1.02 5.64 10.86
C GLN A 77 2.02 4.52 11.08
N LEU A 78 2.05 3.58 10.16
CA LEU A 78 2.92 2.44 10.34
C LEU A 78 4.35 2.78 10.07
N LYS A 79 4.59 3.69 9.15
CA LYS A 79 5.93 4.12 8.87
C LYS A 79 6.56 4.80 10.08
N GLU A 80 5.75 5.54 10.83
CA GLU A 80 6.27 6.23 12.00
C GLU A 80 6.59 5.30 13.15
N GLN A 81 6.05 4.11 13.14
CA GLN A 81 6.29 3.17 14.21
C GLN A 81 7.54 2.35 14.01
N VAL A 82 8.19 2.47 12.90
CA VAL A 82 9.34 1.62 12.59
C VAL A 82 10.67 2.26 12.93
#